data_6844760dfe838d286dd3796f1742f13b
#
_entry.id   6844760dfe838d286dd3796f1742f13b
#
_cell.length_a   1.000
_cell.length_b   1.000
_cell.length_c   1.000
_cell.angle_alpha   90.00
_cell.angle_beta   90.00
_cell.angle_gamma   90.00
#
_symmetry.space_group_name_H-M   'P 1'
#
loop_
_entity.id
_entity.type
_entity.pdbx_description
1 polymer ?
#
loop_
_entity_poly.entity_id
_entity_poly.type
_entity_poly.pdbx_seq_one_letter_code
_entity_poly.pdbx_strand_id
1 'polypeptide(L)'
;MAMAGSASAAMKTVCASGCAYTSIQAAINAASPGATITIGPGAYYENVVVSQSVTLRGSGLETVIYPATSMPVCSPGSLCSGAASNIILVQADNVTITGLRLQGDNPSLTSGVVVGGEDIDARNGIITNHALGTFNNLTVAKVKIVGVYLRGIYASSGGTFNFNHDTIENVQGSEASIAMFNFEGSGSMVANKVTSANDAISANWSKGTQFLSNVIRKSGSGVHTDNNGGSGGSADLIKGNLVRECKLDGYGIWVFVPYLSATVESNRVKGCAVALAAFGGAVAGQGPTFVGNYANGNEAATTGGTYGAYLTTDQLGFAYGDLTATLSANKFLHFGTGLFVTQTSPSPGQPAGGQATVTASPKNSFVYDGVGVNGDTGTSVNAQNDWWGCVQGPNMGHCTTAIGTVTFTPWLTEKP
;
A
#
# COMPACT_ATOMS: atom_id res chain seq x y z
N MET A 1 -9.64 30.55 -42.05
CA MET A 1 -9.49 29.67 -40.88
C MET A 1 -8.37 28.67 -41.20
N ALA A 2 -7.17 28.89 -40.68
CA ALA A 2 -6.07 27.94 -40.88
C ALA A 2 -6.26 26.79 -39.88
N MET A 3 -6.44 25.58 -40.35
CA MET A 3 -6.40 24.38 -39.53
C MET A 3 -4.98 24.24 -38.99
N ALA A 4 -4.80 24.41 -37.69
CA ALA A 4 -3.55 24.01 -37.06
C ALA A 4 -3.46 22.48 -37.12
N GLY A 5 -2.62 21.98 -38.02
CA GLY A 5 -2.29 20.58 -38.08
C GLY A 5 -1.69 20.15 -36.76
N SER A 6 -2.26 19.13 -36.12
CA SER A 6 -1.65 18.48 -34.96
C SER A 6 -0.29 17.94 -35.39
N ALA A 7 0.79 18.59 -34.99
CA ALA A 7 2.14 18.04 -35.17
C ALA A 7 2.16 16.69 -34.43
N SER A 8 2.38 15.61 -35.16
CA SER A 8 2.62 14.29 -34.57
C SER A 8 3.77 14.41 -33.58
N ALA A 9 3.53 14.01 -32.34
CA ALA A 9 4.56 14.04 -31.29
C ALA A 9 5.76 13.20 -31.76
N ALA A 10 6.91 13.82 -31.95
CA ALA A 10 8.07 13.18 -32.58
C ALA A 10 8.63 12.08 -31.65
N MET A 11 8.81 10.89 -32.19
CA MET A 11 9.49 9.79 -31.51
C MET A 11 10.99 10.12 -31.40
N LYS A 12 11.54 10.01 -30.19
CA LYS A 12 12.99 10.16 -29.93
C LYS A 12 13.55 8.83 -29.47
N THR A 13 14.76 8.51 -29.92
CA THR A 13 15.42 7.25 -29.59
C THR A 13 16.68 7.50 -28.77
N VAL A 14 16.84 6.74 -27.70
CA VAL A 14 18.02 6.73 -26.82
C VAL A 14 18.63 5.33 -26.85
N CYS A 15 19.92 5.23 -27.06
CA CYS A 15 20.68 3.99 -26.92
C CYS A 15 22.17 4.27 -26.75
N ALA A 16 22.96 3.27 -26.36
CA ALA A 16 24.39 3.42 -26.08
C ALA A 16 25.20 3.96 -27.27
N SER A 17 24.79 3.62 -28.51
CA SER A 17 25.42 4.11 -29.73
C SER A 17 24.47 3.97 -30.92
N GLY A 18 24.59 4.86 -31.91
CA GLY A 18 23.84 4.78 -33.17
C GLY A 18 22.43 5.38 -33.12
N CYS A 19 21.95 5.87 -32.00
CA CYS A 19 20.68 6.59 -31.88
C CYS A 19 20.87 8.11 -31.87
N ALA A 20 19.76 8.84 -31.93
CA ALA A 20 19.80 10.31 -31.88
C ALA A 20 20.31 10.85 -30.54
N TYR A 21 20.12 10.09 -29.47
CA TYR A 21 20.56 10.45 -28.13
C TYR A 21 21.24 9.26 -27.45
N THR A 22 22.26 9.55 -26.64
CA THR A 22 22.90 8.57 -25.74
C THR A 22 22.54 8.81 -24.26
N SER A 23 21.84 9.90 -23.97
CA SER A 23 21.34 10.25 -22.63
C SER A 23 19.82 10.41 -22.67
N ILE A 24 19.15 9.84 -21.66
CA ILE A 24 17.71 9.95 -21.44
C ILE A 24 17.35 11.41 -21.17
N GLN A 25 18.14 12.09 -20.30
CA GLN A 25 17.91 13.48 -19.96
C GLN A 25 18.03 14.40 -21.20
N ALA A 26 19.01 14.16 -22.07
CA ALA A 26 19.15 14.94 -23.29
C ALA A 26 17.96 14.77 -24.25
N ALA A 27 17.40 13.55 -24.33
CA ALA A 27 16.20 13.29 -25.13
C ALA A 27 14.96 13.98 -24.52
N ILE A 28 14.81 14.00 -23.20
CA ILE A 28 13.73 14.73 -22.52
C ILE A 28 13.84 16.22 -22.79
N ASN A 29 15.03 16.80 -22.63
CA ASN A 29 15.25 18.24 -22.84
C ASN A 29 14.92 18.70 -24.26
N ALA A 30 15.11 17.81 -25.24
CA ALA A 30 14.83 18.08 -26.65
C ALA A 30 13.38 17.65 -27.07
N ALA A 31 12.60 17.08 -26.16
CA ALA A 31 11.27 16.62 -26.48
C ALA A 31 10.25 17.76 -26.52
N SER A 32 9.21 17.59 -27.32
CA SER A 32 7.99 18.41 -27.23
C SER A 32 6.99 17.74 -26.32
N PRO A 33 6.07 18.48 -25.69
CA PRO A 33 4.98 17.87 -24.91
C PRO A 33 4.22 16.80 -25.70
N GLY A 34 3.94 15.66 -25.07
CA GLY A 34 3.31 14.49 -25.68
C GLY A 34 4.25 13.57 -26.45
N ALA A 35 5.56 13.88 -26.53
CA ALA A 35 6.53 13.04 -27.24
C ALA A 35 6.72 11.68 -26.55
N THR A 36 7.02 10.66 -27.36
CA THR A 36 7.50 9.36 -26.87
C THR A 36 9.01 9.26 -27.02
N ILE A 37 9.69 8.97 -25.91
CA ILE A 37 11.12 8.69 -25.85
C ILE A 37 11.28 7.18 -25.69
N THR A 38 11.76 6.52 -26.75
CA THR A 38 12.04 5.09 -26.73
C THR A 38 13.48 4.87 -26.30
N ILE A 39 13.67 4.11 -25.23
CA ILE A 39 14.97 3.83 -24.63
C ILE A 39 15.33 2.38 -24.94
N GLY A 40 16.37 2.19 -25.71
CA GLY A 40 16.88 0.89 -26.10
C GLY A 40 17.43 0.07 -24.92
N PRO A 41 17.76 -1.21 -25.17
CA PRO A 41 18.46 -2.03 -24.18
C PRO A 41 19.80 -1.40 -23.80
N GLY A 42 20.20 -1.55 -22.53
CA GLY A 42 21.48 -1.07 -22.01
C GLY A 42 21.38 -0.53 -20.59
N ALA A 43 22.55 -0.18 -20.04
CA ALA A 43 22.70 0.45 -18.75
C ALA A 43 22.84 1.97 -18.91
N TYR A 44 22.02 2.71 -18.20
CA TYR A 44 22.00 4.17 -18.19
C TYR A 44 22.25 4.66 -16.76
N TYR A 45 23.31 5.43 -16.58
CA TYR A 45 23.74 5.96 -15.28
C TYR A 45 23.31 7.41 -15.17
N GLU A 46 22.04 7.64 -14.86
CA GLU A 46 21.42 8.95 -14.86
C GLU A 46 20.44 9.14 -13.71
N ASN A 47 20.44 10.33 -13.10
CA ASN A 47 19.34 10.83 -12.29
C ASN A 47 18.46 11.69 -13.20
N VAL A 48 17.30 11.17 -13.59
CA VAL A 48 16.46 11.73 -14.66
C VAL A 48 15.41 12.66 -14.09
N VAL A 49 15.33 13.89 -14.64
CA VAL A 49 14.25 14.85 -14.32
C VAL A 49 13.29 14.94 -15.50
N VAL A 50 12.05 14.53 -15.28
CA VAL A 50 11.00 14.60 -16.29
C VAL A 50 10.22 15.88 -16.13
N SER A 51 10.69 16.93 -16.82
CA SER A 51 10.13 18.29 -16.74
C SER A 51 9.08 18.60 -17.81
N GLN A 52 8.70 17.63 -18.61
CA GLN A 52 7.73 17.76 -19.69
C GLN A 52 6.78 16.58 -19.73
N SER A 53 5.58 16.79 -20.26
CA SER A 53 4.60 15.74 -20.55
C SER A 53 5.14 14.81 -21.64
N VAL A 54 5.68 13.66 -21.25
CA VAL A 54 6.30 12.69 -22.16
C VAL A 54 5.99 11.25 -21.75
N THR A 55 6.13 10.33 -22.71
CA THR A 55 6.20 8.90 -22.47
C THR A 55 7.64 8.41 -22.52
N LEU A 56 8.17 7.91 -21.40
CA LEU A 56 9.43 7.16 -21.35
C LEU A 56 9.12 5.67 -21.56
N ARG A 57 9.58 5.09 -22.63
CA ARG A 57 9.34 3.69 -22.97
C ARG A 57 10.65 2.93 -23.12
N GLY A 58 10.95 2.07 -22.17
CA GLY A 58 12.07 1.14 -22.27
C GLY A 58 11.77 -0.08 -23.14
N SER A 59 12.76 -0.90 -23.37
CA SER A 59 12.71 -2.17 -24.10
C SER A 59 12.54 -3.38 -23.15
N GLY A 60 11.78 -3.20 -22.07
CA GLY A 60 11.61 -4.20 -21.03
C GLY A 60 12.72 -4.14 -19.97
N LEU A 61 12.99 -5.28 -19.31
CA LEU A 61 13.96 -5.36 -18.21
C LEU A 61 15.43 -5.17 -18.67
N GLU A 62 15.69 -5.18 -19.96
CA GLU A 62 17.01 -4.95 -20.54
C GLU A 62 17.36 -3.45 -20.59
N THR A 63 16.39 -2.55 -20.46
CA THR A 63 16.63 -1.12 -20.24
C THR A 63 16.76 -0.90 -18.75
N VAL A 64 17.98 -0.65 -18.27
CA VAL A 64 18.27 -0.47 -16.84
C VAL A 64 18.78 0.94 -16.57
N ILE A 65 18.13 1.64 -15.64
CA ILE A 65 18.57 2.95 -15.19
C ILE A 65 19.12 2.81 -13.76
N TYR A 66 20.34 3.27 -13.56
CA TYR A 66 21.04 3.32 -12.27
C TYR A 66 21.17 4.77 -11.82
N PRO A 67 21.26 5.07 -10.50
CA PRO A 67 21.58 6.40 -10.03
C PRO A 67 23.00 6.79 -10.49
N ALA A 68 23.19 8.03 -10.90
CA ALA A 68 24.51 8.57 -11.25
C ALA A 68 25.29 9.03 -10.01
N THR A 69 24.60 9.25 -8.89
CA THR A 69 25.19 9.68 -7.61
C THR A 69 24.58 8.91 -6.46
N SER A 70 25.37 8.61 -5.42
CA SER A 70 24.91 7.91 -4.23
C SER A 70 24.41 8.92 -3.19
N MET A 71 23.11 8.88 -2.87
CA MET A 71 22.50 9.66 -1.79
C MET A 71 21.29 8.91 -1.18
N PRO A 72 21.47 7.69 -0.65
CA PRO A 72 20.34 6.90 -0.16
C PRO A 72 19.79 7.43 1.17
N VAL A 73 20.66 7.87 2.06
CA VAL A 73 20.32 8.36 3.40
C VAL A 73 20.53 9.87 3.43
N CYS A 74 19.47 10.60 3.45
CA CYS A 74 19.49 12.05 3.61
C CYS A 74 18.24 12.51 4.35
N SER A 75 18.29 13.66 4.98
CA SER A 75 17.23 14.22 5.81
C SER A 75 17.07 15.71 5.53
N PRO A 76 15.84 16.27 5.67
CA PRO A 76 14.57 15.62 5.90
C PRO A 76 13.79 15.31 4.61
N GLY A 77 12.75 14.50 4.75
CA GLY A 77 11.73 14.29 3.72
C GLY A 77 12.09 13.35 2.57
N SER A 78 11.11 13.06 1.71
CA SER A 78 11.24 12.04 0.67
C SER A 78 12.17 12.49 -0.48
N LEU A 79 12.12 13.75 -0.89
CA LEU A 79 12.97 14.29 -1.97
C LEU A 79 14.44 14.42 -1.58
N CYS A 80 14.69 14.76 -0.31
CA CYS A 80 16.02 15.01 0.22
C CYS A 80 16.80 16.01 -0.67
N SER A 81 17.88 15.65 -1.31
CA SER A 81 18.68 16.56 -2.17
C SER A 81 18.12 16.68 -3.60
N GLY A 82 16.82 16.64 -3.77
CA GLY A 82 16.18 16.83 -5.06
C GLY A 82 16.52 15.72 -6.07
N ALA A 83 16.91 16.08 -7.28
CA ALA A 83 17.19 15.15 -8.37
C ALA A 83 18.29 14.13 -8.04
N ALA A 84 19.29 14.51 -7.26
CA ALA A 84 20.41 13.63 -6.94
C ALA A 84 20.04 12.40 -6.09
N SER A 85 18.90 12.46 -5.38
CA SER A 85 18.44 11.38 -4.52
C SER A 85 17.45 10.43 -5.19
N ASN A 86 16.98 10.74 -6.39
CA ASN A 86 15.92 10.03 -7.07
C ASN A 86 16.39 9.52 -8.43
N ILE A 87 16.07 8.26 -8.79
CA ILE A 87 16.44 7.77 -10.14
C ILE A 87 15.61 8.52 -11.18
N ILE A 88 14.28 8.67 -10.93
CA ILE A 88 13.43 9.49 -11.81
C ILE A 88 12.60 10.46 -10.95
N LEU A 89 12.76 11.75 -11.20
CA LEU A 89 12.02 12.83 -10.58
C LEU A 89 11.02 13.43 -11.58
N VAL A 90 9.73 13.32 -11.30
CA VAL A 90 8.66 13.81 -12.17
C VAL A 90 8.24 15.22 -11.78
N GLN A 91 8.27 16.14 -12.75
CA GLN A 91 7.96 17.56 -12.61
C GLN A 91 6.99 18.05 -13.70
N ALA A 92 6.18 17.18 -14.24
CA ALA A 92 5.18 17.52 -15.26
C ALA A 92 3.94 16.64 -15.11
N ASP A 93 2.81 17.16 -15.59
CA ASP A 93 1.58 16.39 -15.78
C ASP A 93 1.68 15.45 -16.99
N ASN A 94 0.80 14.44 -17.02
CA ASN A 94 0.64 13.52 -18.15
C ASN A 94 1.94 12.79 -18.51
N VAL A 95 2.67 12.32 -17.51
CA VAL A 95 3.90 11.54 -17.67
C VAL A 95 3.55 10.04 -17.64
N THR A 96 4.09 9.31 -18.61
CA THR A 96 4.03 7.85 -18.64
C THR A 96 5.43 7.26 -18.61
N ILE A 97 5.69 6.32 -17.68
CA ILE A 97 6.95 5.58 -17.55
C ILE A 97 6.63 4.11 -17.68
N THR A 98 7.21 3.43 -18.67
CA THR A 98 6.83 2.04 -18.92
C THR A 98 7.97 1.17 -19.47
N GLY A 99 7.92 -0.13 -19.12
CA GLY A 99 8.76 -1.15 -19.75
C GLY A 99 10.26 -0.95 -19.52
N LEU A 100 10.69 -0.65 -18.29
CA LEU A 100 12.10 -0.50 -17.93
C LEU A 100 12.39 -1.01 -16.50
N ARG A 101 13.65 -1.10 -16.15
CA ARG A 101 14.12 -1.43 -14.81
C ARG A 101 14.85 -0.25 -14.19
N LEU A 102 14.59 0.01 -12.91
CA LEU A 102 15.39 0.87 -12.06
C LEU A 102 16.15 -0.01 -11.06
N GLN A 103 17.43 0.19 -10.96
CA GLN A 103 18.31 -0.49 -10.01
C GLN A 103 18.93 0.54 -9.08
N GLY A 104 18.64 0.44 -7.79
CA GLY A 104 19.08 1.41 -6.80
C GLY A 104 20.53 1.24 -6.36
N ASP A 105 21.13 0.09 -6.62
CA ASP A 105 22.55 -0.21 -6.44
C ASP A 105 23.27 0.03 -7.77
N ASN A 106 24.20 0.98 -7.82
CA ASN A 106 25.07 1.24 -8.95
C ASN A 106 26.45 0.65 -8.65
N PRO A 107 26.91 -0.38 -9.39
CA PRO A 107 28.19 -1.06 -9.13
C PRO A 107 29.44 -0.16 -9.14
N SER A 108 29.32 1.06 -9.64
CA SER A 108 30.41 2.05 -9.68
C SER A 108 30.40 3.02 -8.50
N LEU A 109 29.39 2.91 -7.61
CA LEU A 109 29.25 3.74 -6.42
C LEU A 109 29.35 2.88 -5.16
N THR A 110 29.50 3.49 -4.03
CA THR A 110 29.48 2.84 -2.72
C THR A 110 28.88 3.80 -1.71
N SER A 111 27.67 3.51 -1.27
CA SER A 111 27.01 4.29 -0.21
C SER A 111 27.42 3.87 1.19
N GLY A 112 27.79 2.60 1.35
CA GLY A 112 27.97 1.95 2.64
C GLY A 112 26.67 1.59 3.34
N VAL A 113 25.53 1.79 2.70
CA VAL A 113 24.18 1.45 3.22
C VAL A 113 23.73 0.15 2.59
N VAL A 114 23.93 -0.97 3.29
CA VAL A 114 23.57 -2.30 2.80
C VAL A 114 22.22 -2.71 3.36
N VAL A 115 21.26 -2.96 2.48
CA VAL A 115 19.90 -3.38 2.85
C VAL A 115 19.48 -4.57 1.96
N GLY A 116 19.05 -5.66 2.59
CA GLY A 116 18.66 -6.86 1.87
C GLY A 116 19.77 -7.48 1.03
N GLY A 117 21.04 -7.22 1.37
CA GLY A 117 22.23 -7.73 0.69
C GLY A 117 22.72 -6.88 -0.49
N GLU A 118 22.10 -5.73 -0.76
CA GLU A 118 22.49 -4.77 -1.80
C GLU A 118 23.03 -3.48 -1.17
N ASP A 119 24.07 -2.88 -1.75
CA ASP A 119 24.52 -1.51 -1.42
C ASP A 119 23.54 -0.53 -2.07
N ILE A 120 22.86 0.28 -1.29
CA ILE A 120 21.77 1.12 -1.79
C ILE A 120 22.28 2.53 -2.08
N ASP A 121 22.31 2.94 -3.34
CA ASP A 121 22.74 4.28 -3.75
C ASP A 121 21.58 5.23 -4.00
N ALA A 122 20.41 4.73 -4.39
CA ALA A 122 19.24 5.56 -4.62
C ALA A 122 18.33 5.63 -3.40
N ARG A 123 17.85 6.82 -3.05
CA ARG A 123 16.81 7.00 -2.05
C ARG A 123 15.46 6.55 -2.58
N ASN A 124 15.07 6.99 -3.79
CA ASN A 124 13.79 6.67 -4.41
C ASN A 124 13.96 6.21 -5.85
N GLY A 125 13.00 5.39 -6.31
CA GLY A 125 12.88 5.01 -7.71
C GLY A 125 12.23 6.11 -8.55
N ILE A 126 10.90 6.20 -8.55
CA ILE A 126 10.11 7.20 -9.26
C ILE A 126 9.32 8.03 -8.24
N ILE A 127 9.49 9.35 -8.26
CA ILE A 127 8.81 10.24 -7.34
C ILE A 127 8.38 11.54 -8.02
N THR A 128 7.17 12.03 -7.71
CA THR A 128 6.76 13.38 -8.11
C THR A 128 7.43 14.43 -7.20
N ASN A 129 7.81 15.57 -7.76
CA ASN A 129 8.46 16.63 -7.01
C ASN A 129 7.44 17.49 -6.24
N HIS A 130 7.03 17.03 -5.06
CA HIS A 130 6.07 17.73 -4.21
C HIS A 130 6.53 19.12 -3.75
N ALA A 131 7.81 19.45 -3.83
CA ALA A 131 8.29 20.79 -3.51
C ALA A 131 7.89 21.82 -4.58
N LEU A 132 7.57 21.38 -5.79
CA LEU A 132 7.10 22.25 -6.88
C LEU A 132 5.58 22.28 -7.04
N GLY A 133 4.86 21.40 -6.36
CA GLY A 133 3.39 21.36 -6.40
C GLY A 133 2.81 20.00 -6.75
N THR A 134 1.60 20.00 -7.28
CA THR A 134 0.84 18.82 -7.66
C THR A 134 1.07 18.45 -9.12
N PHE A 135 1.27 17.18 -9.39
CA PHE A 135 1.39 16.65 -10.75
C PHE A 135 0.34 15.57 -10.99
N ASN A 136 -0.40 15.68 -12.10
CA ASN A 136 -1.52 14.83 -12.43
C ASN A 136 -1.21 13.85 -13.56
N ASN A 137 -1.96 12.75 -13.60
CA ASN A 137 -1.91 11.74 -14.63
C ASN A 137 -0.52 11.08 -14.78
N LEU A 138 0.15 10.81 -13.62
CA LEU A 138 1.34 9.97 -13.61
C LEU A 138 0.94 8.51 -13.85
N THR A 139 1.40 7.93 -14.94
CA THR A 139 1.26 6.50 -15.19
C THR A 139 2.61 5.80 -15.10
N VAL A 140 2.70 4.79 -14.24
CA VAL A 140 3.85 3.87 -14.17
C VAL A 140 3.32 2.47 -14.47
N ALA A 141 3.90 1.80 -15.47
CA ALA A 141 3.39 0.53 -15.93
C ALA A 141 4.50 -0.43 -16.39
N LYS A 142 4.46 -1.68 -15.90
CA LYS A 142 5.44 -2.72 -16.30
C LYS A 142 6.88 -2.29 -16.03
N VAL A 143 7.10 -1.57 -14.92
CA VAL A 143 8.41 -1.17 -14.44
C VAL A 143 8.85 -2.14 -13.35
N LYS A 144 10.14 -2.48 -13.35
CA LYS A 144 10.77 -3.18 -12.22
C LYS A 144 11.66 -2.23 -11.45
N ILE A 145 11.50 -2.14 -10.13
CA ILE A 145 12.35 -1.34 -9.23
C ILE A 145 12.97 -2.27 -8.19
N VAL A 146 14.27 -2.20 -8.02
CA VAL A 146 15.01 -3.05 -7.07
C VAL A 146 15.97 -2.22 -6.24
N GLY A 147 15.96 -2.44 -4.93
CA GLY A 147 16.98 -1.91 -4.04
C GLY A 147 16.98 -0.38 -3.95
N VAL A 148 15.89 0.23 -3.51
CA VAL A 148 15.86 1.66 -3.18
C VAL A 148 15.57 1.85 -1.68
N TYR A 149 16.07 2.94 -1.11
CA TYR A 149 16.07 3.15 0.34
C TYR A 149 14.67 3.44 0.90
N LEU A 150 13.95 4.41 0.32
CA LEU A 150 12.75 4.95 0.95
C LEU A 150 11.45 4.72 0.16
N ARG A 151 11.39 5.05 -1.12
CA ARG A 151 10.18 4.94 -1.96
C ARG A 151 10.50 4.25 -3.28
N GLY A 152 9.73 3.22 -3.60
CA GLY A 152 9.81 2.64 -4.95
C GLY A 152 9.14 3.57 -5.97
N ILE A 153 7.81 3.75 -5.84
CA ILE A 153 7.03 4.72 -6.62
C ILE A 153 6.27 5.61 -5.64
N TYR A 154 6.32 6.92 -5.85
CA TYR A 154 5.62 7.85 -4.98
C TYR A 154 4.94 8.97 -5.76
N ALA A 155 3.59 8.98 -5.74
CA ALA A 155 2.78 10.12 -6.14
C ALA A 155 2.45 10.97 -4.91
N SER A 156 2.85 12.22 -4.90
CA SER A 156 2.72 13.11 -3.75
C SER A 156 1.94 14.37 -4.07
N SER A 157 1.45 15.06 -3.03
CA SER A 157 0.81 16.37 -3.10
C SER A 157 -0.49 16.42 -3.90
N GLY A 158 -1.34 15.39 -3.75
CA GLY A 158 -2.73 15.42 -4.20
C GLY A 158 -2.94 15.15 -5.70
N GLY A 159 -1.94 14.69 -6.42
CA GLY A 159 -2.02 14.37 -7.84
C GLY A 159 -2.83 13.11 -8.17
N THR A 160 -3.12 12.91 -9.45
CA THR A 160 -3.75 11.69 -9.94
C THR A 160 -2.73 10.74 -10.54
N PHE A 161 -2.94 9.43 -10.35
CA PHE A 161 -1.95 8.42 -10.75
C PHE A 161 -2.59 7.09 -11.17
N ASN A 162 -1.81 6.30 -11.91
CA ASN A 162 -2.12 4.92 -12.25
C ASN A 162 -0.84 4.08 -12.25
N PHE A 163 -0.68 3.19 -11.25
CA PHE A 163 0.45 2.26 -11.13
C PHE A 163 -0.03 0.86 -11.42
N ASN A 164 0.49 0.23 -12.47
CA ASN A 164 -0.04 -1.06 -12.87
C ASN A 164 1.01 -2.03 -13.43
N HIS A 165 0.89 -3.29 -13.01
CA HIS A 165 1.79 -4.38 -13.43
C HIS A 165 3.26 -4.13 -13.11
N ASP A 166 3.55 -3.32 -12.09
CA ASP A 166 4.90 -3.03 -11.65
C ASP A 166 5.41 -4.12 -10.69
N THR A 167 6.72 -4.27 -10.63
CA THR A 167 7.38 -5.17 -9.69
C THR A 167 8.37 -4.39 -8.86
N ILE A 168 8.22 -4.39 -7.54
CA ILE A 168 9.08 -3.65 -6.62
C ILE A 168 9.67 -4.60 -5.60
N GLU A 169 10.99 -4.58 -5.45
CA GLU A 169 11.73 -5.47 -4.59
C GLU A 169 12.72 -4.68 -3.72
N ASN A 170 12.88 -5.07 -2.46
CA ASN A 170 13.86 -4.53 -1.53
C ASN A 170 13.74 -3.00 -1.31
N VAL A 171 12.65 -2.59 -0.64
CA VAL A 171 12.42 -1.20 -0.21
C VAL A 171 12.25 -1.18 1.32
N GLN A 172 13.36 -1.18 2.03
CA GLN A 172 13.39 -1.37 3.49
C GLN A 172 14.56 -0.66 4.18
N GLY A 173 14.99 0.47 3.65
CA GLY A 173 16.11 1.24 4.19
C GLY A 173 15.83 1.91 5.54
N SER A 174 14.56 2.19 5.84
CA SER A 174 14.11 2.68 7.15
C SER A 174 12.72 2.15 7.47
N GLU A 175 12.27 2.30 8.71
CA GLU A 175 10.91 1.93 9.12
C GLU A 175 9.82 2.66 8.33
N ALA A 176 10.10 3.86 7.85
CA ALA A 176 9.20 4.64 7.01
C ALA A 176 9.25 4.27 5.51
N SER A 177 10.00 3.24 5.11
CA SER A 177 10.11 2.85 3.71
C SER A 177 8.82 2.26 3.18
N ILE A 178 8.37 2.72 2.01
CA ILE A 178 7.14 2.29 1.35
C ILE A 178 7.43 1.98 -0.11
N ALA A 179 7.04 0.80 -0.60
CA ALA A 179 7.34 0.42 -1.98
C ALA A 179 6.46 1.18 -3.00
N MET A 180 5.16 1.30 -2.76
CA MET A 180 4.26 2.13 -3.58
C MET A 180 3.48 3.06 -2.67
N PHE A 181 3.53 4.35 -2.94
CA PHE A 181 2.97 5.33 -2.05
C PHE A 181 2.19 6.43 -2.78
N ASN A 182 1.04 6.77 -2.22
CA ASN A 182 0.24 7.94 -2.57
C ASN A 182 0.07 8.83 -1.33
N PHE A 183 0.26 10.13 -1.48
CA PHE A 183 -0.04 11.10 -0.44
C PHE A 183 -0.97 12.20 -0.97
N GLU A 184 -2.15 12.33 -0.37
CA GLU A 184 -3.21 13.28 -0.72
C GLU A 184 -3.81 13.14 -2.13
N GLY A 185 -3.40 12.16 -2.91
CA GLY A 185 -3.87 11.98 -4.29
C GLY A 185 -5.01 10.98 -4.41
N SER A 186 -5.42 10.78 -5.65
CA SER A 186 -6.40 9.76 -6.05
C SER A 186 -5.91 8.98 -7.26
N GLY A 187 -6.26 7.69 -7.34
CA GLY A 187 -5.84 6.89 -8.47
C GLY A 187 -5.94 5.39 -8.21
N SER A 188 -5.11 4.62 -8.89
CA SER A 188 -5.17 3.17 -8.77
C SER A 188 -3.78 2.52 -8.73
N MET A 189 -3.69 1.43 -7.96
CA MET A 189 -2.55 0.53 -7.87
C MET A 189 -3.04 -0.87 -8.21
N VAL A 190 -2.77 -1.34 -9.44
CA VAL A 190 -3.43 -2.52 -10.02
C VAL A 190 -2.43 -3.59 -10.46
N ALA A 191 -2.65 -4.81 -10.02
CA ALA A 191 -1.88 -5.98 -10.44
C ALA A 191 -0.35 -5.86 -10.24
N ASN A 192 0.07 -5.09 -9.25
CA ASN A 192 1.47 -4.90 -8.90
C ASN A 192 1.99 -6.05 -8.03
N LYS A 193 3.30 -6.26 -8.05
CA LYS A 193 4.01 -7.21 -7.20
C LYS A 193 5.00 -6.48 -6.30
N VAL A 194 4.88 -6.69 -4.99
CA VAL A 194 5.83 -6.13 -4.02
C VAL A 194 6.42 -7.26 -3.20
N THR A 195 7.73 -7.23 -3.04
CA THR A 195 8.46 -8.20 -2.21
C THR A 195 9.49 -7.49 -1.36
N SER A 196 9.55 -7.82 -0.07
CA SER A 196 10.57 -7.32 0.87
C SER A 196 10.55 -5.78 0.99
N ALA A 197 9.42 -5.24 1.44
CA ALA A 197 9.27 -3.85 1.84
C ALA A 197 9.05 -3.74 3.37
N ASN A 198 9.19 -2.55 3.95
CA ASN A 198 8.66 -2.31 5.29
C ASN A 198 7.16 -2.07 5.21
N ASP A 199 6.72 -1.11 4.43
CA ASP A 199 5.32 -0.98 4.01
C ASP A 199 5.24 -1.24 2.51
N ALA A 200 4.35 -2.13 2.08
CA ALA A 200 4.34 -2.50 0.67
C ALA A 200 3.58 -1.50 -0.19
N ILE A 201 2.31 -1.26 0.12
CA ILE A 201 1.46 -0.37 -0.68
C ILE A 201 0.66 0.50 0.29
N SER A 202 0.81 1.80 0.18
CA SER A 202 0.21 2.75 1.11
C SER A 202 -0.42 3.94 0.42
N ALA A 203 -1.52 4.43 0.98
CA ALA A 203 -2.10 5.72 0.66
C ALA A 203 -2.43 6.46 1.94
N ASN A 204 -1.78 7.61 2.14
CA ASN A 204 -2.03 8.45 3.29
C ASN A 204 -2.74 9.73 2.85
N TRP A 205 -3.76 10.16 3.61
CA TRP A 205 -4.62 11.29 3.29
C TRP A 205 -5.27 11.12 1.90
N SER A 206 -5.59 9.87 1.56
CA SER A 206 -6.11 9.48 0.25
C SER A 206 -7.39 10.24 -0.09
N LYS A 207 -7.52 10.63 -1.34
CA LYS A 207 -8.77 11.18 -1.92
C LYS A 207 -9.50 10.17 -2.81
N GLY A 208 -9.29 8.89 -2.57
CA GLY A 208 -9.87 7.78 -3.28
C GLY A 208 -8.83 6.98 -4.06
N THR A 209 -8.27 5.98 -3.40
CA THR A 209 -7.32 5.04 -4.02
C THR A 209 -7.95 3.67 -4.19
N GLN A 210 -7.73 3.08 -5.35
CA GLN A 210 -8.12 1.72 -5.65
C GLN A 210 -6.91 0.80 -5.61
N PHE A 211 -6.89 -0.16 -4.68
CA PHE A 211 -5.85 -1.18 -4.53
C PHE A 211 -6.40 -2.51 -5.05
N LEU A 212 -6.08 -2.86 -6.30
CA LEU A 212 -6.75 -3.95 -7.00
C LEU A 212 -5.77 -5.07 -7.40
N SER A 213 -6.04 -6.28 -6.97
CA SER A 213 -5.34 -7.50 -7.43
C SER A 213 -3.82 -7.47 -7.27
N ASN A 214 -3.28 -6.76 -6.29
CA ASN A 214 -1.85 -6.72 -6.02
C ASN A 214 -1.39 -8.00 -5.30
N VAL A 215 -0.15 -8.37 -5.50
CA VAL A 215 0.51 -9.51 -4.84
C VAL A 215 1.67 -9.02 -4.00
N ILE A 216 1.57 -9.22 -2.69
CA ILE A 216 2.53 -8.70 -1.71
C ILE A 216 3.10 -9.87 -0.91
N ARG A 217 4.42 -9.85 -0.69
CA ARG A 217 5.12 -10.86 0.08
C ARG A 217 6.25 -10.28 0.92
N LYS A 218 6.52 -10.92 2.07
CA LYS A 218 7.70 -10.65 2.92
C LYS A 218 7.85 -9.17 3.29
N SER A 219 6.72 -8.51 3.53
CA SER A 219 6.68 -7.09 3.90
C SER A 219 6.14 -6.93 5.32
N GLY A 220 6.48 -5.84 5.97
CA GLY A 220 6.00 -5.51 7.31
C GLY A 220 4.51 -5.23 7.31
N SER A 221 4.01 -4.47 6.32
CA SER A 221 2.59 -4.39 6.02
C SER A 221 2.29 -4.64 4.55
N GLY A 222 1.08 -5.11 4.26
CA GLY A 222 0.62 -5.37 2.91
C GLY A 222 0.00 -4.14 2.27
N VAL A 223 -1.25 -3.84 2.60
CA VAL A 223 -1.96 -2.64 2.12
C VAL A 223 -2.34 -1.79 3.33
N HIS A 224 -1.93 -0.54 3.29
CA HIS A 224 -2.26 0.45 4.29
C HIS A 224 -3.00 1.62 3.65
N THR A 225 -4.07 2.08 4.27
CA THR A 225 -4.72 3.32 3.86
C THR A 225 -5.25 4.12 5.03
N ASP A 226 -5.09 5.43 4.95
CA ASP A 226 -5.96 6.41 5.58
C ASP A 226 -6.57 7.29 4.48
N ASN A 227 -7.76 7.85 4.70
CA ASN A 227 -8.32 8.75 3.72
C ASN A 227 -8.76 10.08 4.33
N ASN A 228 -8.68 11.12 3.51
CA ASN A 228 -9.00 12.47 3.92
C ASN A 228 -10.37 12.92 3.39
N GLY A 229 -11.44 12.31 3.89
CA GLY A 229 -12.80 12.64 3.48
C GLY A 229 -13.21 14.11 3.64
N GLY A 230 -12.51 14.84 4.51
CA GLY A 230 -12.73 16.28 4.69
C GLY A 230 -12.34 17.14 3.48
N SER A 231 -11.62 16.59 2.51
CA SER A 231 -11.15 17.29 1.30
C SER A 231 -11.97 17.00 0.05
N GLY A 232 -13.15 16.38 0.17
CA GLY A 232 -14.01 16.06 -0.98
C GLY A 232 -13.54 14.89 -1.83
N GLY A 233 -12.75 13.97 -1.27
CA GLY A 233 -12.35 12.72 -1.91
C GLY A 233 -13.45 11.67 -1.93
N SER A 234 -13.16 10.51 -2.49
CA SER A 234 -13.98 9.30 -2.44
C SER A 234 -13.38 8.28 -1.49
N ALA A 235 -14.20 7.29 -1.09
CA ALA A 235 -13.73 6.18 -0.25
C ALA A 235 -12.75 5.28 -1.01
N ASP A 236 -11.79 4.72 -0.27
CA ASP A 236 -10.82 3.78 -0.83
C ASP A 236 -11.43 2.40 -1.04
N LEU A 237 -10.94 1.69 -2.06
CA LEU A 237 -11.32 0.32 -2.37
C LEU A 237 -10.10 -0.58 -2.36
N ILE A 238 -10.09 -1.60 -1.48
CA ILE A 238 -9.05 -2.61 -1.37
C ILE A 238 -9.66 -3.95 -1.77
N LYS A 239 -9.38 -4.41 -3.01
CA LYS A 239 -10.08 -5.56 -3.58
C LYS A 239 -9.18 -6.58 -4.26
N GLY A 240 -9.38 -7.85 -3.93
CA GLY A 240 -8.76 -8.97 -4.64
C GLY A 240 -7.25 -9.08 -4.43
N ASN A 241 -6.67 -8.43 -3.43
CA ASN A 241 -5.24 -8.48 -3.17
C ASN A 241 -4.83 -9.79 -2.47
N LEU A 242 -3.62 -10.25 -2.76
CA LEU A 242 -2.98 -11.38 -2.11
C LEU A 242 -1.80 -10.90 -1.28
N VAL A 243 -1.92 -10.97 0.06
CA VAL A 243 -0.84 -10.66 1.00
C VAL A 243 -0.41 -11.95 1.69
N ARG A 244 0.90 -12.22 1.72
CA ARG A 244 1.40 -13.43 2.37
C ARG A 244 2.83 -13.32 2.89
N GLU A 245 3.14 -14.18 3.85
CA GLU A 245 4.49 -14.27 4.41
C GLU A 245 4.92 -12.90 4.98
N CYS A 246 4.05 -12.25 5.77
CA CYS A 246 4.41 -10.98 6.40
C CYS A 246 5.66 -11.13 7.27
N LYS A 247 6.40 -10.03 7.48
CA LYS A 247 7.49 -9.99 8.45
C LYS A 247 6.93 -10.18 9.86
N LEU A 248 7.84 -10.33 10.83
CA LEU A 248 7.52 -10.46 12.24
C LEU A 248 6.52 -9.36 12.68
N ASP A 249 5.44 -9.78 13.34
CA ASP A 249 4.33 -8.93 13.81
C ASP A 249 3.64 -8.10 12.71
N GLY A 250 3.77 -8.52 11.44
CA GLY A 250 3.30 -7.77 10.28
C GLY A 250 1.79 -7.80 10.07
N TYR A 251 1.29 -6.73 9.45
CA TYR A 251 -0.10 -6.50 9.09
C TYR A 251 -0.38 -6.86 7.63
N GLY A 252 -1.50 -7.55 7.39
CA GLY A 252 -1.95 -7.82 6.02
C GLY A 252 -2.56 -6.60 5.35
N ILE A 253 -3.74 -6.20 5.81
CA ILE A 253 -4.46 -5.02 5.30
C ILE A 253 -4.93 -4.22 6.51
N TRP A 254 -4.66 -2.93 6.53
CA TRP A 254 -5.12 -2.08 7.61
C TRP A 254 -5.62 -0.72 7.14
N VAL A 255 -6.71 -0.28 7.77
CA VAL A 255 -7.36 1.01 7.55
C VAL A 255 -7.14 1.84 8.80
N PHE A 256 -6.45 2.96 8.63
CA PHE A 256 -6.09 3.83 9.73
C PHE A 256 -6.90 5.11 9.68
N VAL A 257 -7.56 5.45 10.78
CA VAL A 257 -8.32 6.69 10.97
C VAL A 257 -9.19 7.04 9.74
N PRO A 258 -10.19 6.19 9.39
CA PRO A 258 -10.97 6.42 8.18
C PRO A 258 -11.85 7.67 8.30
N TYR A 259 -11.63 8.63 7.43
CA TYR A 259 -12.52 9.78 7.24
C TYR A 259 -13.75 9.39 6.41
N LEU A 260 -13.59 8.48 5.46
CA LEU A 260 -14.64 7.85 4.69
C LEU A 260 -14.56 6.33 4.84
N SER A 261 -15.71 5.67 4.75
CA SER A 261 -15.81 4.22 4.90
C SER A 261 -15.10 3.49 3.76
N ALA A 262 -13.89 2.99 4.01
CA ALA A 262 -13.16 2.17 3.05
C ALA A 262 -13.81 0.78 2.88
N THR A 263 -13.78 0.23 1.68
CA THR A 263 -14.23 -1.13 1.38
C THR A 263 -13.03 -2.06 1.20
N VAL A 264 -12.99 -3.13 2.00
CA VAL A 264 -11.97 -4.18 1.95
C VAL A 264 -12.65 -5.48 1.51
N GLU A 265 -12.51 -5.85 0.24
CA GLU A 265 -13.35 -6.87 -0.38
C GLU A 265 -12.54 -7.97 -1.07
N SER A 266 -12.91 -9.24 -0.81
CA SER A 266 -12.40 -10.40 -1.56
C SER A 266 -10.88 -10.53 -1.55
N ASN A 267 -10.19 -10.06 -0.51
CA ASN A 267 -8.74 -10.18 -0.38
C ASN A 267 -8.37 -11.53 0.26
N ARG A 268 -7.14 -11.96 0.01
CA ARG A 268 -6.56 -13.15 0.64
C ARG A 268 -5.32 -12.77 1.42
N VAL A 269 -5.34 -13.03 2.72
CA VAL A 269 -4.19 -12.78 3.62
C VAL A 269 -3.76 -14.08 4.25
N LYS A 270 -2.46 -14.42 4.17
CA LYS A 270 -1.90 -15.64 4.77
C LYS A 270 -0.55 -15.36 5.44
N GLY A 271 -0.38 -15.86 6.66
CA GLY A 271 0.91 -15.79 7.36
C GLY A 271 1.29 -14.37 7.76
N CYS A 272 0.30 -13.56 8.18
CA CYS A 272 0.50 -12.26 8.84
C CYS A 272 0.01 -12.37 10.28
N ALA A 273 0.65 -11.69 11.20
CA ALA A 273 0.24 -11.67 12.60
C ALA A 273 -1.16 -11.07 12.76
N VAL A 274 -1.45 -10.00 12.03
CA VAL A 274 -2.77 -9.39 11.92
C VAL A 274 -3.18 -9.41 10.46
N ALA A 275 -4.26 -10.13 10.12
CA ALA A 275 -4.66 -10.21 8.72
C ALA A 275 -5.41 -8.97 8.25
N LEU A 276 -6.42 -8.53 8.99
CA LEU A 276 -7.20 -7.32 8.72
C LEU A 276 -7.16 -6.44 9.97
N ALA A 277 -7.03 -5.12 9.80
CA ALA A 277 -7.08 -4.20 10.93
C ALA A 277 -7.83 -2.92 10.61
N ALA A 278 -8.43 -2.33 11.63
CA ALA A 278 -8.93 -0.97 11.60
C ALA A 278 -8.59 -0.27 12.92
N PHE A 279 -8.14 0.96 12.79
CA PHE A 279 -7.83 1.85 13.90
C PHE A 279 -8.79 3.03 13.86
N GLY A 280 -9.37 3.39 14.97
CA GLY A 280 -10.41 4.38 15.21
C GLY A 280 -10.85 5.26 14.04
N GLY A 281 -11.99 5.90 14.14
CA GLY A 281 -12.52 6.76 13.09
C GLY A 281 -12.23 8.25 13.35
N ALA A 282 -11.93 9.03 12.32
CA ALA A 282 -11.83 10.48 12.43
C ALA A 282 -13.20 11.16 12.36
N VAL A 283 -14.19 10.50 11.76
CA VAL A 283 -15.55 11.01 11.57
C VAL A 283 -16.55 9.98 12.11
N ALA A 284 -17.45 10.43 12.97
CA ALA A 284 -18.49 9.58 13.55
C ALA A 284 -19.31 8.87 12.46
N GLY A 285 -19.52 7.58 12.62
CA GLY A 285 -20.24 6.73 11.68
C GLY A 285 -19.45 6.31 10.43
N GLN A 286 -18.24 6.79 10.25
CA GLN A 286 -17.34 6.30 9.21
C GLN A 286 -16.49 5.15 9.74
N GLY A 287 -16.32 4.12 8.92
CA GLY A 287 -15.53 2.96 9.28
C GLY A 287 -15.46 1.95 8.14
N PRO A 288 -14.49 1.03 8.18
CA PRO A 288 -14.31 0.10 7.07
C PRO A 288 -15.42 -0.96 7.01
N THR A 289 -15.67 -1.40 5.78
CA THR A 289 -16.50 -2.57 5.49
C THR A 289 -15.59 -3.69 4.96
N PHE A 290 -15.56 -4.82 5.67
CA PHE A 290 -14.80 -6.01 5.29
C PHE A 290 -15.76 -7.08 4.74
N VAL A 291 -15.64 -7.43 3.46
CA VAL A 291 -16.57 -8.34 2.79
C VAL A 291 -15.84 -9.47 2.06
N GLY A 292 -16.19 -10.71 2.36
CA GLY A 292 -15.73 -11.87 1.60
C GLY A 292 -14.22 -12.09 1.61
N ASN A 293 -13.50 -11.58 2.62
CA ASN A 293 -12.06 -11.76 2.72
C ASN A 293 -11.74 -13.17 3.28
N TYR A 294 -10.63 -13.71 2.83
CA TYR A 294 -10.07 -14.96 3.34
C TYR A 294 -8.77 -14.67 4.09
N ALA A 295 -8.74 -14.96 5.37
CA ALA A 295 -7.58 -14.80 6.24
C ALA A 295 -7.17 -16.15 6.85
N ASN A 296 -5.86 -16.45 6.87
CA ASN A 296 -5.31 -17.65 7.45
C ASN A 296 -4.02 -17.32 8.23
N GLY A 297 -4.04 -17.58 9.53
CA GLY A 297 -2.94 -17.28 10.47
C GLY A 297 -1.81 -18.31 10.48
N ASN A 298 -1.95 -19.43 9.77
CA ASN A 298 -0.87 -20.42 9.69
C ASN A 298 0.41 -19.79 9.17
N GLU A 299 1.53 -20.14 9.81
CA GLU A 299 2.87 -19.66 9.45
C GLU A 299 3.10 -18.15 9.73
N ALA A 300 2.21 -17.50 10.49
CA ALA A 300 2.43 -16.11 10.90
C ALA A 300 3.64 -16.01 11.85
N ALA A 301 4.59 -15.14 11.51
CA ALA A 301 5.69 -14.79 12.40
C ALA A 301 5.19 -13.72 13.38
N THR A 302 5.22 -14.04 14.68
CA THR A 302 4.75 -13.11 15.71
C THR A 302 5.47 -13.32 17.03
N THR A 303 5.65 -12.25 17.79
CA THR A 303 6.07 -12.26 19.21
C THR A 303 4.88 -12.16 20.15
N GLY A 304 3.70 -11.83 19.64
CA GLY A 304 2.45 -11.63 20.39
C GLY A 304 1.34 -12.56 19.94
N GLY A 305 0.11 -12.06 19.94
CA GLY A 305 -1.06 -12.78 19.44
C GLY A 305 -1.19 -12.72 17.93
N THR A 306 -1.99 -13.64 17.37
CA THR A 306 -2.40 -13.60 15.96
C THR A 306 -3.89 -13.30 15.86
N TYR A 307 -4.26 -12.40 14.93
CA TYR A 307 -5.61 -11.90 14.78
C TYR A 307 -6.09 -11.99 13.34
N GLY A 308 -7.25 -12.59 13.14
CA GLY A 308 -7.92 -12.58 11.84
C GLY A 308 -8.39 -11.17 11.48
N ALA A 309 -9.04 -10.49 12.43
CA ALA A 309 -9.30 -9.06 12.38
C ALA A 309 -8.99 -8.44 13.76
N TYR A 310 -8.27 -7.32 13.75
CA TYR A 310 -7.96 -6.50 14.93
C TYR A 310 -8.55 -5.11 14.76
N LEU A 311 -9.56 -4.79 15.56
CA LEU A 311 -10.32 -3.56 15.45
C LEU A 311 -10.21 -2.78 16.76
N THR A 312 -9.70 -1.56 16.71
CA THR A 312 -9.41 -0.78 17.91
C THR A 312 -9.78 0.68 17.77
N THR A 313 -10.17 1.31 18.86
CA THR A 313 -10.35 2.77 18.93
C THR A 313 -9.03 3.54 19.04
N ASP A 314 -7.92 2.85 19.25
CA ASP A 314 -6.59 3.45 19.29
C ASP A 314 -6.20 3.97 17.89
N GLN A 315 -5.62 5.13 17.85
CA GLN A 315 -5.06 5.75 16.65
C GLN A 315 -3.54 5.87 16.74
N LEU A 316 -2.87 4.84 17.27
CA LEU A 316 -1.42 4.78 17.46
C LEU A 316 -0.87 5.99 18.24
N GLY A 317 -1.61 6.45 19.25
CA GLY A 317 -1.22 7.58 20.09
C GLY A 317 -1.51 8.97 19.50
N PHE A 318 -2.06 9.07 18.28
CA PHE A 318 -2.42 10.37 17.70
C PHE A 318 -3.73 10.91 18.26
N ALA A 319 -4.73 10.07 18.43
CA ALA A 319 -6.02 10.40 18.99
C ALA A 319 -6.80 9.13 19.35
N TYR A 320 -7.94 9.28 20.03
CA TYR A 320 -8.92 8.21 20.21
C TYR A 320 -10.23 8.66 19.57
N GLY A 321 -10.80 7.82 18.72
CA GLY A 321 -12.07 8.10 18.06
C GLY A 321 -12.98 6.88 18.07
N ASP A 322 -14.28 7.11 17.89
CA ASP A 322 -15.22 6.03 17.74
C ASP A 322 -14.83 5.16 16.53
N LEU A 323 -14.91 3.85 16.73
CA LEU A 323 -14.73 2.89 15.64
C LEU A 323 -16.08 2.24 15.33
N THR A 324 -16.54 2.40 14.10
CA THR A 324 -17.58 1.56 13.53
C THR A 324 -16.98 0.68 12.44
N ALA A 325 -17.35 -0.60 12.39
CA ALA A 325 -16.92 -1.50 11.32
C ALA A 325 -18.01 -2.53 11.02
N THR A 326 -18.06 -2.94 9.76
CA THR A 326 -18.93 -4.05 9.34
C THR A 326 -18.10 -5.17 8.73
N LEU A 327 -18.42 -6.42 9.10
CA LEU A 327 -17.79 -7.61 8.57
C LEU A 327 -18.87 -8.57 8.08
N SER A 328 -18.78 -9.03 6.84
CA SER A 328 -19.71 -10.02 6.31
C SER A 328 -19.02 -11.02 5.39
N ALA A 329 -19.41 -12.27 5.45
CA ALA A 329 -18.91 -13.35 4.60
C ALA A 329 -17.38 -13.53 4.63
N ASN A 330 -16.68 -13.05 5.67
CA ASN A 330 -15.24 -13.27 5.82
C ASN A 330 -14.94 -14.66 6.41
N LYS A 331 -13.78 -15.20 6.08
CA LYS A 331 -13.29 -16.48 6.61
C LYS A 331 -12.00 -16.25 7.37
N PHE A 332 -12.03 -16.50 8.68
CA PHE A 332 -10.89 -16.44 9.58
C PHE A 332 -10.53 -17.87 10.00
N LEU A 333 -9.28 -18.25 9.83
CA LEU A 333 -8.79 -19.59 10.10
C LEU A 333 -7.44 -19.57 10.78
N HIS A 334 -7.28 -20.39 11.82
CA HIS A 334 -6.00 -20.65 12.49
C HIS A 334 -5.34 -19.41 13.10
N PHE A 335 -6.14 -18.54 13.70
CA PHE A 335 -5.65 -17.42 14.51
C PHE A 335 -5.75 -17.72 16.01
N GLY A 336 -4.96 -17.04 16.82
CA GLY A 336 -5.18 -16.99 18.26
C GLY A 336 -6.57 -16.42 18.57
N THR A 337 -6.95 -15.34 17.85
CA THR A 337 -8.30 -14.78 17.88
C THR A 337 -8.78 -14.44 16.47
N GLY A 338 -9.95 -14.95 16.07
CA GLY A 338 -10.53 -14.67 14.75
C GLY A 338 -10.91 -13.20 14.57
N LEU A 339 -11.70 -12.65 15.48
CA LEU A 339 -12.02 -11.22 15.55
C LEU A 339 -11.75 -10.69 16.95
N PHE A 340 -10.87 -9.73 17.08
CA PHE A 340 -10.63 -9.01 18.33
C PHE A 340 -11.06 -7.55 18.19
N VAL A 341 -11.94 -7.10 19.09
CA VAL A 341 -12.42 -5.71 19.17
C VAL A 341 -12.05 -5.17 20.53
N THR A 342 -11.28 -4.09 20.54
CA THR A 342 -10.81 -3.51 21.80
C THR A 342 -10.99 -2.00 21.81
N GLN A 343 -11.22 -1.50 23.02
CA GLN A 343 -11.20 -0.08 23.34
C GLN A 343 -9.95 0.20 24.16
N THR A 344 -9.00 0.89 23.58
CA THR A 344 -7.78 1.24 24.30
C THR A 344 -8.08 2.30 25.35
N SER A 345 -7.70 2.04 26.59
CA SER A 345 -7.75 3.07 27.63
C SER A 345 -6.77 4.19 27.28
N PRO A 346 -7.18 5.46 27.37
CA PRO A 346 -6.29 6.57 27.09
C PRO A 346 -5.10 6.56 28.06
N SER A 347 -3.94 6.93 27.57
CA SER A 347 -2.81 7.25 28.43
C SER A 347 -3.19 8.43 29.35
N PRO A 348 -2.59 8.54 30.54
CA PRO A 348 -2.89 9.65 31.44
C PRO A 348 -2.79 11.01 30.74
N GLY A 349 -3.85 11.80 30.79
CA GLY A 349 -3.94 13.13 30.15
C GLY A 349 -4.50 13.13 28.71
N GLN A 350 -4.82 11.97 28.15
CA GLN A 350 -5.52 11.87 26.87
C GLN A 350 -7.05 11.85 27.06
N PRO A 351 -7.85 12.29 26.06
CA PRO A 351 -9.30 12.16 26.12
C PRO A 351 -9.72 10.69 26.27
N ALA A 352 -10.89 10.45 26.84
CA ALA A 352 -11.46 9.11 26.94
C ALA A 352 -11.48 8.44 25.55
N GLY A 353 -11.11 7.17 25.48
CA GLY A 353 -11.18 6.39 24.25
C GLY A 353 -12.60 6.40 23.67
N GLY A 354 -12.70 6.38 22.34
CA GLY A 354 -13.97 6.28 21.64
C GLY A 354 -14.66 4.93 21.87
N GLN A 355 -15.89 4.78 21.39
CA GLN A 355 -16.62 3.53 21.45
C GLN A 355 -16.33 2.67 20.20
N ALA A 356 -16.11 1.37 20.42
CA ALA A 356 -16.02 0.41 19.32
C ALA A 356 -17.36 -0.31 19.14
N THR A 357 -18.01 -0.09 17.99
CA THR A 357 -19.26 -0.74 17.60
C THR A 357 -19.02 -1.52 16.32
N VAL A 358 -19.06 -2.85 16.41
CA VAL A 358 -18.73 -3.73 15.29
C VAL A 358 -19.94 -4.63 14.94
N THR A 359 -20.34 -4.60 13.70
CA THR A 359 -21.34 -5.53 13.14
C THR A 359 -20.60 -6.60 12.33
N ALA A 360 -20.27 -7.71 12.99
CA ALA A 360 -19.70 -8.90 12.37
C ALA A 360 -20.85 -9.88 12.01
N SER A 361 -21.64 -9.53 11.01
CA SER A 361 -22.84 -10.27 10.60
C SER A 361 -23.25 -9.90 9.17
N PRO A 362 -23.75 -10.81 8.34
CA PRO A 362 -23.83 -12.27 8.53
C PRO A 362 -22.72 -13.04 7.82
N LYS A 363 -22.70 -14.34 8.03
CA LYS A 363 -21.93 -15.33 7.26
C LYS A 363 -20.40 -15.23 7.40
N ASN A 364 -19.88 -14.59 8.45
CA ASN A 364 -18.49 -14.77 8.79
C ASN A 364 -18.24 -16.20 9.28
N SER A 365 -17.03 -16.67 9.18
CA SER A 365 -16.65 -18.02 9.58
C SER A 365 -15.39 -17.95 10.45
N PHE A 366 -15.50 -18.42 11.70
CA PHE A 366 -14.43 -18.51 12.68
C PHE A 366 -14.09 -19.98 12.89
N VAL A 367 -12.98 -20.46 12.32
CA VAL A 367 -12.71 -21.91 12.28
C VAL A 367 -11.25 -22.18 12.63
N TYR A 368 -11.05 -23.09 13.58
CA TYR A 368 -9.73 -23.44 14.11
C TYR A 368 -8.99 -22.25 14.76
N ASP A 369 -9.74 -21.24 15.17
CA ASP A 369 -9.20 -20.13 15.95
C ASP A 369 -9.21 -20.52 17.44
N GLY A 370 -8.29 -20.00 18.23
CA GLY A 370 -8.29 -20.21 19.67
C GLY A 370 -9.51 -19.57 20.32
N VAL A 371 -9.81 -18.34 19.94
CA VAL A 371 -11.04 -17.60 20.24
C VAL A 371 -11.65 -17.17 18.92
N GLY A 372 -12.94 -17.40 18.71
CA GLY A 372 -13.64 -16.95 17.49
C GLY A 372 -13.81 -15.43 17.48
N VAL A 373 -14.46 -14.89 18.50
CA VAL A 373 -14.68 -13.45 18.67
C VAL A 373 -14.40 -13.04 20.12
N ASN A 374 -13.62 -12.02 20.30
CA ASN A 374 -13.38 -11.36 21.60
C ASN A 374 -13.75 -9.87 21.49
N GLY A 375 -14.72 -9.43 22.30
CA GLY A 375 -15.08 -8.04 22.47
C GLY A 375 -14.73 -7.57 23.89
N ASP A 376 -13.74 -6.71 24.01
CA ASP A 376 -13.32 -6.17 25.31
C ASP A 376 -14.40 -5.34 25.99
N THR A 377 -14.24 -5.08 27.27
CA THR A 377 -15.11 -4.19 28.04
C THR A 377 -15.23 -2.83 27.35
N GLY A 378 -16.45 -2.32 27.24
CA GLY A 378 -16.73 -1.04 26.57
C GLY A 378 -16.89 -1.12 25.06
N THR A 379 -16.77 -2.32 24.47
CA THR A 379 -17.08 -2.52 23.06
C THR A 379 -18.49 -3.08 22.87
N SER A 380 -19.02 -3.03 21.66
CA SER A 380 -20.28 -3.67 21.25
C SER A 380 -20.05 -4.45 19.97
N VAL A 381 -20.16 -5.79 20.05
CA VAL A 381 -19.94 -6.69 18.91
C VAL A 381 -21.18 -7.51 18.63
N ASN A 382 -21.76 -7.32 17.45
CA ASN A 382 -22.82 -8.19 16.94
C ASN A 382 -22.21 -9.22 15.99
N ALA A 383 -22.19 -10.50 16.40
CA ALA A 383 -21.68 -11.65 15.65
C ALA A 383 -22.81 -12.70 15.41
N GLN A 384 -24.04 -12.22 15.20
CA GLN A 384 -25.18 -13.07 14.87
C GLN A 384 -25.07 -13.60 13.44
N ASN A 385 -25.69 -14.76 13.21
CA ASN A 385 -25.71 -15.41 11.88
C ASN A 385 -24.32 -15.72 11.30
N ASP A 386 -23.36 -16.01 12.16
CA ASP A 386 -22.01 -16.43 11.81
C ASP A 386 -21.77 -17.91 12.11
N TRP A 387 -20.79 -18.50 11.45
CA TRP A 387 -20.36 -19.89 11.63
C TRP A 387 -19.18 -19.99 12.59
N TRP A 388 -19.33 -20.84 13.61
CA TRP A 388 -18.36 -20.98 14.71
C TRP A 388 -17.58 -22.29 14.67
N GLY A 389 -17.42 -22.85 13.49
CA GLY A 389 -16.66 -24.09 13.28
C GLY A 389 -17.47 -25.37 13.48
N CYS A 390 -18.61 -25.32 14.15
CA CYS A 390 -19.49 -26.46 14.35
C CYS A 390 -20.96 -26.04 14.56
N VAL A 391 -21.89 -27.01 14.50
CA VAL A 391 -23.32 -26.77 14.53
C VAL A 391 -23.87 -26.35 15.91
N GLN A 392 -23.14 -26.64 16.98
CA GLN A 392 -23.59 -26.36 18.36
C GLN A 392 -23.50 -24.88 18.72
N GLY A 393 -22.84 -24.07 17.89
CA GLY A 393 -22.61 -22.65 18.15
C GLY A 393 -21.43 -22.37 19.09
N PRO A 394 -21.16 -21.10 19.38
CA PRO A 394 -19.98 -20.72 20.15
C PRO A 394 -20.05 -21.24 21.60
N ASN A 395 -18.87 -21.45 22.20
CA ASN A 395 -18.68 -21.92 23.56
C ASN A 395 -19.17 -23.36 23.83
N MET A 396 -19.45 -24.15 22.80
CA MET A 396 -19.95 -25.52 22.88
C MET A 396 -19.03 -26.49 22.14
N GLY A 397 -18.73 -27.62 22.78
CA GLY A 397 -17.97 -28.72 22.17
C GLY A 397 -16.63 -28.29 21.59
N HIS A 398 -16.48 -28.44 20.29
CA HIS A 398 -15.28 -28.05 19.51
C HIS A 398 -15.46 -26.76 18.71
N CYS A 399 -16.55 -26.04 18.94
CA CYS A 399 -16.76 -24.74 18.32
C CYS A 399 -15.79 -23.70 18.89
N THR A 400 -15.47 -22.68 18.09
CA THR A 400 -14.71 -21.53 18.59
C THR A 400 -15.52 -20.76 19.64
N THR A 401 -14.86 -19.98 20.46
CA THR A 401 -15.49 -19.31 21.61
C THR A 401 -15.84 -17.86 21.28
N ALA A 402 -16.87 -17.35 21.99
CA ALA A 402 -17.20 -15.93 22.09
C ALA A 402 -16.86 -15.46 23.51
N ILE A 403 -16.11 -14.37 23.63
CA ILE A 403 -15.65 -13.80 24.90
C ILE A 403 -16.03 -12.32 24.96
N GLY A 404 -16.43 -11.85 26.16
CA GLY A 404 -16.71 -10.45 26.44
C GLY A 404 -18.05 -9.96 25.90
N THR A 405 -18.11 -8.74 25.39
CA THR A 405 -19.34 -8.05 24.98
C THR A 405 -19.79 -8.43 23.57
N VAL A 406 -20.13 -9.72 23.36
CA VAL A 406 -20.47 -10.28 22.06
C VAL A 406 -21.90 -10.81 22.04
N THR A 407 -22.73 -10.32 21.13
CA THR A 407 -24.05 -10.89 20.81
C THR A 407 -23.89 -11.86 19.64
N PHE A 408 -24.22 -13.15 19.83
CA PHE A 408 -23.98 -14.18 18.82
C PHE A 408 -25.21 -15.06 18.49
N THR A 409 -26.33 -14.84 19.13
CA THR A 409 -27.57 -15.62 18.87
C THR A 409 -28.50 -14.84 17.94
N PRO A 410 -29.02 -15.46 16.87
CA PRO A 410 -28.77 -16.83 16.39
C PRO A 410 -27.41 -16.97 15.68
N TRP A 411 -26.91 -18.20 15.56
CA TRP A 411 -25.74 -18.56 14.79
C TRP A 411 -26.10 -19.49 13.60
N LEU A 412 -25.18 -19.66 12.66
CA LEU A 412 -25.35 -20.59 11.55
C LEU A 412 -25.13 -22.03 12.01
N THR A 413 -26.02 -22.92 11.59
CA THR A 413 -25.93 -24.38 11.82
C THR A 413 -25.29 -25.11 10.63
N GLU A 414 -24.98 -24.38 9.55
CA GLU A 414 -24.31 -24.91 8.37
C GLU A 414 -23.19 -23.91 7.95
N LYS A 415 -22.11 -24.47 7.43
CA LYS A 415 -20.97 -23.67 6.96
C LYS A 415 -21.36 -22.86 5.73
N PRO A 416 -21.14 -21.53 5.71
CA PRO A 416 -21.44 -20.65 4.59
C PRO A 416 -20.47 -20.79 3.41
#